data_49c08c839207ec77068830d8972ce861
#
_entry.id   49c08c839207ec77068830d8972ce861
#
_cell.length_a   1.000
_cell.length_b   1.000
_cell.length_c   1.000
_cell.angle_alpha   90.00
_cell.angle_beta   90.00
_cell.angle_gamma   90.00
#
_symmetry.space_group_name_H-M   'P 1'
#
loop_
_entity.id
_entity.type
_entity.pdbx_description
1 polymer ?
#
loop_
_entity_poly.entity_id
_entity_poly.type
_entity_poly.pdbx_seq_one_letter_code
_entity_poly.pdbx_strand_id
1 'polypeptide(L)'
;MLNLAADFIKHCKPSETTIVYHGGCGDGLAAAAILLRTFQKLFGSMPKAKFASPSVVSKLNLHNKTIIFVDLAVDQEKDYVLGLAKNSRVLILDHHQMVNNLNKEGILHVHPDLFGKIPGVRYPGAKLAFDVCSLITNIDDLDWLVLIGLFHDVGAEYWKPFIDKVFAKYHELGKVTYEYKGKIAELIAIITAGQELRRGNELALKVLLEADRPSDILEAYSPEVEELIAANKEREKELIYYVENWEKLADYNRKLKLVIYDVELKHKISSALSTALSKRHPDLTFVVMNQESPSVLKLNFRQTLEKVDCNWLAKASTEPFGGNGGGHKPAAGARIHPKFKEKFKEKVRELLKAKYSI
;
A
#
# COMPACT_ATOMS: atom_id res chain seq x y z
N MET A 1 -22.12 11.15 -0.24
CA MET A 1 -21.12 10.84 -1.29
C MET A 1 -21.15 9.35 -1.66
N LEU A 2 -21.21 8.42 -0.71
CA LEU A 2 -21.28 6.97 -1.03
C LEU A 2 -22.46 6.63 -1.95
N ASN A 3 -23.67 7.15 -1.68
CA ASN A 3 -24.83 6.96 -2.54
C ASN A 3 -24.62 7.48 -3.98
N LEU A 4 -23.90 8.59 -4.14
CA LEU A 4 -23.58 9.12 -5.48
C LEU A 4 -22.62 8.19 -6.23
N ALA A 5 -21.63 7.61 -5.53
CA ALA A 5 -20.73 6.63 -6.13
C ALA A 5 -21.47 5.32 -6.48
N ALA A 6 -22.37 4.88 -5.61
CA ALA A 6 -23.22 3.72 -5.86
C ALA A 6 -24.10 3.94 -7.11
N ASP A 7 -24.72 5.10 -7.22
CA ASP A 7 -25.53 5.47 -8.40
C ASP A 7 -24.67 5.60 -9.66
N PHE A 8 -23.46 6.19 -9.56
CA PHE A 8 -22.51 6.24 -10.65
C PHE A 8 -22.20 4.84 -11.20
N ILE A 9 -21.91 3.87 -10.32
CA ILE A 9 -21.56 2.48 -10.69
C ILE A 9 -22.76 1.76 -11.34
N LYS A 10 -23.99 1.94 -10.82
CA LYS A 10 -25.21 1.35 -11.40
C LYS A 10 -25.42 1.72 -12.86
N HIS A 11 -24.96 2.91 -13.27
CA HIS A 11 -25.09 3.41 -14.63
C HIS A 11 -23.85 3.17 -15.51
N CYS A 12 -22.92 2.32 -15.06
CA CYS A 12 -21.77 1.91 -15.85
C CYS A 12 -22.11 0.75 -16.78
N LYS A 13 -21.44 0.71 -17.92
CA LYS A 13 -21.39 -0.47 -18.80
C LYS A 13 -20.02 -1.10 -18.70
N PRO A 14 -19.87 -2.38 -18.31
CA PRO A 14 -18.57 -3.02 -18.14
C PRO A 14 -17.65 -2.89 -19.36
N SER A 15 -18.19 -3.06 -20.59
CA SER A 15 -17.41 -2.94 -21.83
C SER A 15 -16.88 -1.53 -22.12
N GLU A 16 -17.49 -0.49 -21.53
CA GLU A 16 -17.11 0.92 -21.68
C GLU A 16 -16.40 1.47 -20.45
N THR A 17 -16.11 0.62 -19.46
CA THR A 17 -15.50 1.01 -18.17
C THR A 17 -14.08 0.46 -18.04
N THR A 18 -13.19 1.26 -17.47
CA THR A 18 -11.86 0.79 -16.99
C THR A 18 -11.72 1.14 -15.52
N ILE A 19 -11.34 0.14 -14.71
CA ILE A 19 -10.93 0.32 -13.32
C ILE A 19 -9.40 0.44 -13.29
N VAL A 20 -8.90 1.52 -12.71
CA VAL A 20 -7.46 1.74 -12.50
C VAL A 20 -7.21 1.70 -10.99
N TYR A 21 -6.35 0.78 -10.56
CA TYR A 21 -6.11 0.51 -9.14
C TYR A 21 -4.63 0.58 -8.78
N HIS A 22 -4.34 0.83 -7.51
CA HIS A 22 -2.98 0.80 -6.98
C HIS A 22 -2.47 -0.64 -6.93
N GLY A 23 -1.59 -1.00 -7.85
CA GLY A 23 -1.07 -2.38 -7.96
C GLY A 23 0.06 -2.71 -7.00
N GLY A 24 0.58 -1.74 -6.27
CA GLY A 24 1.73 -1.91 -5.37
C GLY A 24 1.35 -2.20 -3.91
N CYS A 25 0.06 -2.33 -3.59
CA CYS A 25 -0.37 -2.55 -2.22
C CYS A 25 -1.55 -3.53 -2.14
N GLY A 26 -1.73 -4.15 -0.97
CA GLY A 26 -2.82 -5.08 -0.73
C GLY A 26 -4.18 -4.39 -0.75
N ASP A 27 -4.26 -3.13 -0.31
CA ASP A 27 -5.50 -2.37 -0.28
C ASP A 27 -6.05 -2.13 -1.68
N GLY A 28 -5.24 -1.61 -2.59
CA GLY A 28 -5.66 -1.38 -3.97
C GLY A 28 -6.05 -2.65 -4.72
N LEU A 29 -5.35 -3.77 -4.49
CA LEU A 29 -5.71 -5.08 -5.03
C LEU A 29 -7.08 -5.55 -4.52
N ALA A 30 -7.33 -5.46 -3.20
CA ALA A 30 -8.58 -5.85 -2.58
C ALA A 30 -9.74 -4.93 -3.04
N ALA A 31 -9.52 -3.62 -3.11
CA ALA A 31 -10.49 -2.65 -3.61
C ALA A 31 -10.90 -2.94 -5.06
N ALA A 32 -9.91 -3.25 -5.91
CA ALA A 32 -10.17 -3.63 -7.30
C ALA A 32 -10.98 -4.93 -7.39
N ALA A 33 -10.62 -5.95 -6.59
CA ALA A 33 -11.34 -7.23 -6.55
C ALA A 33 -12.81 -7.04 -6.12
N ILE A 34 -13.07 -6.22 -5.09
CA ILE A 34 -14.42 -5.89 -4.63
C ILE A 34 -15.22 -5.24 -5.74
N LEU A 35 -14.68 -4.23 -6.41
CA LEU A 35 -15.35 -3.56 -7.53
C LEU A 35 -15.63 -4.53 -8.68
N LEU A 36 -14.64 -5.29 -9.13
CA LEU A 36 -14.77 -6.22 -10.26
C LEU A 36 -15.80 -7.31 -9.97
N ARG A 37 -15.76 -7.94 -8.79
CA ARG A 37 -16.75 -8.95 -8.38
C ARG A 37 -18.15 -8.34 -8.22
N THR A 38 -18.26 -7.08 -7.80
CA THR A 38 -19.55 -6.35 -7.80
C THR A 38 -20.07 -6.17 -9.21
N PHE A 39 -19.23 -5.75 -10.15
CA PHE A 39 -19.64 -5.65 -11.57
C PHE A 39 -20.07 -7.01 -12.14
N GLN A 40 -19.35 -8.09 -11.81
CA GLN A 40 -19.74 -9.44 -12.21
C GLN A 40 -21.12 -9.83 -11.67
N LYS A 41 -21.42 -9.52 -10.41
CA LYS A 41 -22.74 -9.78 -9.80
C LYS A 41 -23.87 -8.97 -10.44
N LEU A 42 -23.59 -7.70 -10.76
CA LEU A 42 -24.62 -6.78 -11.30
C LEU A 42 -24.89 -6.98 -12.79
N PHE A 43 -23.85 -7.19 -13.57
CA PHE A 43 -23.90 -7.10 -15.03
C PHE A 43 -23.52 -8.40 -15.74
N GLY A 44 -23.14 -9.45 -14.99
CA GLY A 44 -22.65 -10.71 -15.56
C GLY A 44 -21.28 -10.62 -16.24
N SER A 45 -20.61 -9.48 -16.15
CA SER A 45 -19.28 -9.26 -16.76
C SER A 45 -18.47 -8.22 -15.99
N MET A 46 -17.16 -8.29 -16.10
CA MET A 46 -16.22 -7.38 -15.44
C MET A 46 -15.67 -6.33 -16.40
N PRO A 47 -15.44 -5.08 -15.95
CA PRO A 47 -14.67 -4.08 -16.70
C PRO A 47 -13.21 -4.50 -16.88
N LYS A 48 -12.50 -3.81 -17.78
CA LYS A 48 -11.04 -3.92 -17.84
C LYS A 48 -10.43 -3.35 -16.56
N ALA A 49 -9.41 -4.04 -16.02
CA ALA A 49 -8.63 -3.57 -14.89
C ALA A 49 -7.20 -3.24 -15.35
N LYS A 50 -6.64 -2.14 -14.84
CA LYS A 50 -5.25 -1.74 -15.06
C LYS A 50 -4.63 -1.34 -13.74
N PHE A 51 -3.46 -1.87 -13.42
CA PHE A 51 -2.72 -1.38 -12.26
C PHE A 51 -1.91 -0.14 -12.60
N ALA A 52 -1.73 0.73 -11.63
CA ALA A 52 -0.87 1.89 -11.71
C ALA A 52 -0.20 2.16 -10.35
N SER A 53 0.80 3.02 -10.35
CA SER A 53 1.24 3.73 -9.15
C SER A 53 1.04 5.23 -9.36
N PRO A 54 1.01 6.04 -8.30
CA PRO A 54 0.86 7.49 -8.43
C PRO A 54 1.87 8.12 -9.40
N SER A 55 3.10 7.60 -9.43
CA SER A 55 4.18 8.14 -10.29
C SER A 55 4.04 7.84 -11.78
N VAL A 56 3.14 6.95 -12.18
CA VAL A 56 2.97 6.53 -13.58
C VAL A 56 1.54 6.64 -14.09
N VAL A 57 0.58 6.93 -13.23
CA VAL A 57 -0.85 6.97 -13.61
C VAL A 57 -1.13 7.96 -14.73
N SER A 58 -0.47 9.12 -14.73
CA SER A 58 -0.59 10.15 -15.77
C SER A 58 -0.01 9.74 -17.13
N LYS A 59 0.75 8.63 -17.18
CA LYS A 59 1.28 8.06 -18.43
C LYS A 59 0.34 7.02 -19.05
N LEU A 60 -0.74 6.66 -18.36
CA LEU A 60 -1.70 5.72 -18.88
C LEU A 60 -2.54 6.35 -19.99
N ASN A 61 -2.60 5.68 -21.13
CA ASN A 61 -3.50 6.03 -22.20
C ASN A 61 -4.87 5.38 -21.94
N LEU A 62 -5.83 6.20 -21.48
CA LEU A 62 -7.18 5.77 -21.12
C LEU A 62 -8.20 6.45 -22.04
N HIS A 63 -9.01 5.66 -22.73
CA HIS A 63 -9.99 6.13 -23.72
C HIS A 63 -11.40 5.61 -23.50
N ASN A 64 -11.66 5.00 -22.33
CA ASN A 64 -12.98 4.48 -22.02
C ASN A 64 -13.95 5.59 -21.66
N LYS A 65 -15.26 5.39 -21.91
CA LYS A 65 -16.30 6.34 -21.55
C LYS A 65 -16.43 6.53 -20.04
N THR A 66 -16.05 5.52 -19.27
CA THR A 66 -16.06 5.55 -17.81
C THR A 66 -14.72 5.07 -17.26
N ILE A 67 -14.17 5.83 -16.34
CA ILE A 67 -12.90 5.51 -15.67
C ILE A 67 -13.15 5.56 -14.16
N ILE A 68 -12.79 4.49 -13.47
CA ILE A 68 -12.86 4.39 -12.01
C ILE A 68 -11.45 4.25 -11.48
N PHE A 69 -10.98 5.24 -10.75
CA PHE A 69 -9.73 5.14 -9.98
C PHE A 69 -10.05 4.66 -8.58
N VAL A 70 -9.29 3.69 -8.08
CA VAL A 70 -9.44 3.20 -6.70
C VAL A 70 -8.09 3.04 -6.03
N ASP A 71 -7.99 3.54 -4.80
CA ASP A 71 -6.78 3.54 -3.98
C ASP A 71 -5.57 4.20 -4.68
N LEU A 72 -5.81 5.29 -5.38
CA LEU A 72 -4.80 6.06 -6.10
C LEU A 72 -4.99 7.56 -5.87
N ALA A 73 -3.96 8.22 -5.35
CA ALA A 73 -3.91 9.66 -5.13
C ALA A 73 -3.82 10.45 -6.47
N VAL A 74 -4.78 10.23 -7.37
CA VAL A 74 -4.80 10.85 -8.70
C VAL A 74 -5.16 12.33 -8.68
N ASP A 75 -5.64 12.83 -7.55
CA ASP A 75 -5.87 14.25 -7.33
C ASP A 75 -4.59 15.08 -7.40
N GLN A 76 -3.43 14.45 -7.18
CA GLN A 76 -2.09 15.06 -7.37
C GLN A 76 -1.76 15.25 -8.86
N GLU A 77 -2.35 14.45 -9.75
CA GLU A 77 -2.24 14.54 -11.22
C GLU A 77 -3.47 15.26 -11.82
N LYS A 78 -3.85 16.39 -11.22
CA LYS A 78 -5.09 17.13 -11.50
C LYS A 78 -5.32 17.38 -12.99
N ASP A 79 -4.32 17.87 -13.71
CA ASP A 79 -4.46 18.23 -15.13
C ASP A 79 -4.72 17.00 -16.01
N TYR A 80 -4.12 15.86 -15.66
CA TYR A 80 -4.39 14.59 -16.31
C TYR A 80 -5.84 14.15 -16.11
N VAL A 81 -6.33 14.18 -14.88
CA VAL A 81 -7.73 13.78 -14.57
C VAL A 81 -8.74 14.72 -15.24
N LEU A 82 -8.48 16.03 -15.22
CA LEU A 82 -9.31 17.02 -15.94
C LEU A 82 -9.31 16.80 -17.46
N GLY A 83 -8.16 16.35 -18.00
CA GLY A 83 -8.04 15.97 -19.41
C GLY A 83 -8.91 14.77 -19.75
N LEU A 84 -8.93 13.73 -18.91
CA LEU A 84 -9.79 12.56 -19.07
C LEU A 84 -11.29 12.92 -19.01
N ALA A 85 -11.66 13.78 -18.07
CA ALA A 85 -13.06 14.18 -17.84
C ALA A 85 -13.71 14.92 -19.03
N LYS A 86 -12.94 15.41 -19.97
CA LYS A 86 -13.46 16.01 -21.22
C LYS A 86 -14.22 15.00 -22.08
N ASN A 87 -13.84 13.71 -22.02
CA ASN A 87 -14.38 12.66 -22.88
C ASN A 87 -14.87 11.42 -22.11
N SER A 88 -14.71 11.43 -20.78
CA SER A 88 -15.02 10.30 -19.92
C SER A 88 -15.73 10.77 -18.66
N ARG A 89 -16.62 9.93 -18.12
CA ARG A 89 -17.09 10.07 -16.75
C ARG A 89 -16.03 9.48 -15.81
N VAL A 90 -15.65 10.19 -14.77
CA VAL A 90 -14.56 9.77 -13.85
C VAL A 90 -15.11 9.60 -12.43
N LEU A 91 -14.88 8.45 -11.82
CA LEU A 91 -15.08 8.19 -10.40
C LEU A 91 -13.71 7.98 -9.75
N ILE A 92 -13.47 8.66 -8.63
CA ILE A 92 -12.30 8.48 -7.80
C ILE A 92 -12.78 8.00 -6.42
N LEU A 93 -12.32 6.82 -6.01
CA LEU A 93 -12.50 6.27 -4.67
C LEU A 93 -11.12 6.21 -4.02
N ASP A 94 -10.78 7.22 -3.24
CA ASP A 94 -9.44 7.35 -2.65
C ASP A 94 -9.49 7.78 -1.18
N HIS A 95 -8.43 7.49 -0.44
CA HIS A 95 -8.31 7.75 0.98
C HIS A 95 -6.96 8.38 1.38
N HIS A 96 -6.04 8.55 0.42
CA HIS A 96 -4.74 9.18 0.64
C HIS A 96 -4.90 10.66 1.01
N GLN A 97 -3.83 11.29 1.49
CA GLN A 97 -3.86 12.72 1.77
C GLN A 97 -4.32 13.51 0.54
N MET A 98 -5.52 14.06 0.61
CA MET A 98 -6.11 14.83 -0.48
C MET A 98 -5.38 16.16 -0.66
N VAL A 99 -4.89 16.41 -1.87
CA VAL A 99 -4.26 17.68 -2.28
C VAL A 99 -5.28 18.56 -3.01
N ASN A 100 -6.09 17.96 -3.87
CA ASN A 100 -7.10 18.67 -4.64
C ASN A 100 -8.47 17.97 -4.52
N ASN A 101 -9.50 18.70 -4.17
CA ASN A 101 -10.87 18.24 -4.35
C ASN A 101 -11.26 18.42 -5.81
N LEU A 102 -11.41 17.29 -6.53
CA LEU A 102 -11.72 17.26 -7.97
C LEU A 102 -13.21 17.13 -8.28
N ASN A 103 -14.11 17.26 -7.29
CA ASN A 103 -15.54 17.23 -7.55
C ASN A 103 -15.96 18.39 -8.48
N LYS A 104 -16.31 18.05 -9.71
CA LYS A 104 -16.80 18.95 -10.77
C LYS A 104 -17.60 18.16 -11.80
N GLU A 105 -18.14 18.86 -12.80
CA GLU A 105 -18.79 18.23 -13.93
C GLU A 105 -17.88 17.15 -14.57
N GLY A 106 -18.43 15.94 -14.72
CA GLY A 106 -17.73 14.77 -15.24
C GLY A 106 -16.84 14.03 -14.24
N ILE A 107 -16.56 14.57 -13.05
CA ILE A 107 -15.75 13.91 -12.02
C ILE A 107 -16.52 13.81 -10.71
N LEU A 108 -16.58 12.60 -10.16
CA LEU A 108 -17.03 12.35 -8.78
C LEU A 108 -15.83 11.87 -7.96
N HIS A 109 -15.33 12.73 -7.07
CA HIS A 109 -14.25 12.40 -6.15
C HIS A 109 -14.83 12.09 -4.77
N VAL A 110 -14.81 10.81 -4.40
CA VAL A 110 -15.28 10.30 -3.11
C VAL A 110 -14.08 10.06 -2.22
N HIS A 111 -13.95 10.89 -1.20
CA HIS A 111 -12.87 10.83 -0.22
C HIS A 111 -13.46 10.91 1.19
N PRO A 112 -13.04 10.06 2.15
CA PRO A 112 -13.64 10.03 3.50
C PRO A 112 -13.62 11.37 4.22
N ASP A 113 -12.59 12.19 4.06
CA ASP A 113 -12.51 13.52 4.68
C ASP A 113 -13.59 14.50 4.19
N LEU A 114 -14.29 14.18 3.09
CA LEU A 114 -15.38 15.01 2.55
C LEU A 114 -16.75 14.64 3.14
N PHE A 115 -16.89 13.50 3.84
CA PHE A 115 -18.21 13.04 4.30
C PHE A 115 -18.22 12.29 5.62
N GLY A 116 -17.05 11.83 6.11
CA GLY A 116 -16.94 10.96 7.26
C GLY A 116 -16.39 11.63 8.51
N LYS A 117 -16.51 10.93 9.65
CA LYS A 117 -15.84 11.27 10.91
C LYS A 117 -14.52 10.50 11.08
N ILE A 118 -14.31 9.44 10.27
CA ILE A 118 -13.08 8.65 10.26
C ILE A 118 -12.12 9.35 9.28
N PRO A 119 -10.90 9.71 9.72
CA PRO A 119 -9.91 10.31 8.83
C PRO A 119 -9.62 9.43 7.62
N GLY A 120 -9.42 10.02 6.43
CA GLY A 120 -9.17 9.29 5.19
C GLY A 120 -8.08 8.24 5.35
N VAL A 121 -6.94 8.60 5.92
CA VAL A 121 -5.81 7.68 6.19
C VAL A 121 -6.15 6.45 7.07
N ARG A 122 -7.36 6.40 7.66
CA ARG A 122 -7.87 5.29 8.47
C ARG A 122 -9.07 4.59 7.84
N TYR A 123 -9.41 4.96 6.62
CA TYR A 123 -10.52 4.42 5.85
C TYR A 123 -10.02 3.84 4.52
N PRO A 124 -9.39 2.65 4.52
CA PRO A 124 -8.74 2.08 3.34
C PRO A 124 -9.63 1.99 2.11
N GLY A 125 -9.01 2.00 0.94
CA GLY A 125 -9.69 1.95 -0.35
C GLY A 125 -10.58 0.71 -0.52
N ALA A 126 -10.17 -0.45 0.01
CA ALA A 126 -11.00 -1.67 0.02
C ALA A 126 -12.27 -1.49 0.85
N LYS A 127 -12.18 -0.83 2.02
CA LYS A 127 -13.36 -0.55 2.84
C LYS A 127 -14.28 0.45 2.16
N LEU A 128 -13.72 1.49 1.55
CA LEU A 128 -14.47 2.49 0.80
C LEU A 128 -15.21 1.86 -0.40
N ALA A 129 -14.52 1.02 -1.17
CA ALA A 129 -15.12 0.27 -2.27
C ALA A 129 -16.24 -0.66 -1.78
N PHE A 130 -16.00 -1.39 -0.68
CA PHE A 130 -17.00 -2.28 -0.08
C PHE A 130 -18.27 -1.52 0.35
N ASP A 131 -18.11 -0.38 1.05
CA ASP A 131 -19.25 0.41 1.53
C ASP A 131 -20.07 0.99 0.37
N VAL A 132 -19.41 1.45 -0.70
CA VAL A 132 -20.12 1.89 -1.92
C VAL A 132 -20.86 0.73 -2.58
N CYS A 133 -20.20 -0.40 -2.76
CA CYS A 133 -20.76 -1.56 -3.44
C CYS A 133 -21.89 -2.23 -2.66
N SER A 134 -21.83 -2.24 -1.32
CA SER A 134 -22.89 -2.75 -0.44
C SER A 134 -24.21 -1.96 -0.56
N LEU A 135 -24.17 -0.72 -1.02
CA LEU A 135 -25.36 0.08 -1.32
C LEU A 135 -26.04 -0.33 -2.64
N ILE A 136 -25.39 -1.17 -3.42
CA ILE A 136 -25.87 -1.54 -4.77
C ILE A 136 -26.43 -2.95 -4.77
N THR A 137 -25.71 -3.89 -4.18
CA THR A 137 -26.05 -5.31 -4.15
C THR A 137 -25.46 -6.00 -2.92
N ASN A 138 -25.95 -7.18 -2.57
CA ASN A 138 -25.36 -7.97 -1.51
C ASN A 138 -23.98 -8.49 -1.91
N ILE A 139 -22.95 -8.08 -1.16
CA ILE A 139 -21.55 -8.49 -1.31
C ILE A 139 -20.96 -8.95 0.03
N ASP A 140 -21.79 -9.43 0.96
CA ASP A 140 -21.33 -9.92 2.27
C ASP A 140 -20.29 -11.04 2.15
N ASP A 141 -20.26 -11.77 1.04
CA ASP A 141 -19.23 -12.77 0.73
C ASP A 141 -17.85 -12.19 0.40
N LEU A 142 -17.77 -10.86 0.18
CA LEU A 142 -16.52 -10.15 -0.11
C LEU A 142 -15.96 -9.40 1.11
N ASP A 143 -16.59 -9.51 2.27
CA ASP A 143 -16.21 -8.75 3.47
C ASP A 143 -14.79 -9.10 3.98
N TRP A 144 -14.30 -10.31 3.74
CA TRP A 144 -12.94 -10.70 4.10
C TRP A 144 -11.85 -9.97 3.28
N LEU A 145 -12.15 -9.57 2.04
CA LEU A 145 -11.23 -8.77 1.22
C LEU A 145 -10.93 -7.41 1.87
N VAL A 146 -11.92 -6.86 2.59
CA VAL A 146 -11.74 -5.59 3.31
C VAL A 146 -10.66 -5.68 4.38
N LEU A 147 -10.48 -6.85 5.02
CA LEU A 147 -9.43 -7.04 6.02
C LEU A 147 -8.04 -6.83 5.42
N ILE A 148 -7.84 -7.18 4.13
CA ILE A 148 -6.56 -6.98 3.45
C ILE A 148 -6.18 -5.49 3.50
N GLY A 149 -7.10 -4.58 3.14
CA GLY A 149 -6.86 -3.14 3.21
C GLY A 149 -6.71 -2.64 4.66
N LEU A 150 -7.63 -3.02 5.56
CA LEU A 150 -7.62 -2.56 6.96
C LEU A 150 -6.32 -2.87 7.69
N PHE A 151 -5.72 -4.03 7.43
CA PHE A 151 -4.47 -4.43 8.07
C PHE A 151 -3.23 -3.98 7.29
N HIS A 152 -3.33 -3.79 5.99
CA HIS A 152 -2.23 -3.27 5.18
C HIS A 152 -1.97 -1.79 5.49
N ASP A 153 -3.03 -0.97 5.57
CA ASP A 153 -2.97 0.49 5.73
C ASP A 153 -3.23 0.99 7.15
N VAL A 154 -3.07 0.12 8.15
CA VAL A 154 -3.14 0.49 9.58
C VAL A 154 -4.45 1.18 9.97
N GLY A 155 -5.58 0.70 9.44
CA GLY A 155 -6.94 1.20 9.76
C GLY A 155 -7.70 0.39 10.81
N ALA A 156 -7.21 -0.80 11.19
CA ALA A 156 -7.94 -1.80 11.97
C ALA A 156 -8.56 -1.28 13.27
N GLU A 157 -7.92 -0.35 13.96
CA GLU A 157 -8.39 0.20 15.25
C GLU A 157 -9.75 0.90 15.17
N TYR A 158 -10.08 1.49 14.00
CA TYR A 158 -11.35 2.21 13.76
C TYR A 158 -12.49 1.28 13.36
N TRP A 159 -12.19 0.03 12.99
CA TRP A 159 -13.14 -0.90 12.38
C TRP A 159 -13.35 -2.18 13.17
N LYS A 160 -13.07 -2.18 14.49
CA LYS A 160 -13.18 -3.36 15.35
C LYS A 160 -14.49 -4.14 15.21
N PRO A 161 -15.69 -3.52 15.24
CA PRO A 161 -16.93 -4.27 15.07
C PRO A 161 -17.07 -4.98 13.72
N PHE A 162 -16.53 -4.38 12.65
CA PHE A 162 -16.49 -5.00 11.34
C PHE A 162 -15.51 -6.18 11.32
N ILE A 163 -14.33 -6.00 11.87
CA ILE A 163 -13.29 -7.04 11.96
C ILE A 163 -13.82 -8.24 12.78
N ASP A 164 -14.46 -7.99 13.92
CA ASP A 164 -15.05 -9.03 14.77
C ASP A 164 -16.09 -9.86 14.01
N LYS A 165 -16.99 -9.20 13.25
CA LYS A 165 -17.98 -9.87 12.39
C LYS A 165 -17.30 -10.77 11.36
N VAL A 166 -16.26 -10.28 10.68
CA VAL A 166 -15.57 -11.05 9.63
C VAL A 166 -14.80 -12.23 10.23
N PHE A 167 -14.07 -12.03 11.33
CA PHE A 167 -13.37 -13.14 12.01
C PHE A 167 -14.34 -14.19 12.57
N ALA A 168 -15.52 -13.79 13.04
CA ALA A 168 -16.56 -14.73 13.47
C ALA A 168 -17.12 -15.57 12.32
N LYS A 169 -17.10 -15.05 11.09
CA LYS A 169 -17.56 -15.73 9.89
C LYS A 169 -16.50 -16.66 9.28
N TYR A 170 -15.22 -16.25 9.32
CA TYR A 170 -14.11 -16.97 8.69
C TYR A 170 -13.15 -17.50 9.77
N HIS A 171 -13.51 -18.64 10.37
CA HIS A 171 -12.78 -19.27 11.49
C HIS A 171 -11.33 -19.63 11.11
N GLU A 172 -11.04 -19.86 9.83
CA GLU A 172 -9.70 -20.12 9.31
C GLU A 172 -8.72 -18.96 9.54
N LEU A 173 -9.19 -17.75 9.79
CA LEU A 173 -8.36 -16.60 10.19
C LEU A 173 -7.86 -16.71 11.63
N GLY A 174 -8.39 -17.67 12.42
CA GLY A 174 -8.02 -17.92 13.80
C GLY A 174 -8.63 -16.91 14.77
N LYS A 175 -7.91 -16.62 15.88
CA LYS A 175 -8.38 -15.67 16.88
C LYS A 175 -8.36 -14.25 16.35
N VAL A 176 -9.40 -13.47 16.68
CA VAL A 176 -9.49 -12.06 16.30
C VAL A 176 -8.25 -11.28 16.75
N THR A 177 -7.77 -10.44 15.87
CA THR A 177 -6.66 -9.52 16.12
C THR A 177 -6.95 -8.17 15.49
N TYR A 178 -6.37 -7.11 16.04
CA TYR A 178 -6.40 -5.76 15.48
C TYR A 178 -4.98 -5.30 15.07
N GLU A 179 -4.04 -6.23 15.09
CA GLU A 179 -2.65 -6.01 14.71
C GLU A 179 -2.31 -6.84 13.46
N TYR A 180 -1.34 -6.38 12.69
CA TYR A 180 -0.79 -7.12 11.55
C TYR A 180 0.00 -8.34 12.03
N LYS A 181 -0.71 -9.44 12.32
CA LYS A 181 -0.16 -10.72 12.79
C LYS A 181 -1.09 -11.89 12.52
N GLY A 182 -0.59 -13.12 12.69
CA GLY A 182 -1.38 -14.35 12.52
C GLY A 182 -1.78 -14.59 11.06
N LYS A 183 -2.88 -15.31 10.85
CA LYS A 183 -3.34 -15.73 9.52
C LYS A 183 -3.69 -14.58 8.58
N ILE A 184 -4.18 -13.46 9.11
CA ILE A 184 -4.45 -12.29 8.27
C ILE A 184 -3.14 -11.67 7.73
N ALA A 185 -2.08 -11.63 8.52
CA ALA A 185 -0.79 -11.16 8.04
C ALA A 185 -0.17 -12.11 7.00
N GLU A 186 -0.32 -13.42 7.19
CA GLU A 186 0.07 -14.45 6.23
C GLU A 186 -0.67 -14.28 4.90
N LEU A 187 -2.00 -14.14 4.92
CA LEU A 187 -2.84 -13.89 3.76
C LEU A 187 -2.36 -12.67 2.96
N ILE A 188 -2.16 -11.54 3.65
CA ILE A 188 -1.70 -10.30 3.02
C ILE A 188 -0.29 -10.46 2.46
N ALA A 189 0.59 -11.16 3.18
CA ALA A 189 1.95 -11.43 2.73
C ALA A 189 1.97 -12.24 1.44
N ILE A 190 1.13 -13.26 1.32
CA ILE A 190 0.98 -14.07 0.09
C ILE A 190 0.51 -13.19 -1.07
N ILE A 191 -0.57 -12.43 -0.90
CA ILE A 191 -1.11 -11.56 -1.97
C ILE A 191 -0.09 -10.51 -2.40
N THR A 192 0.56 -9.84 -1.45
CA THR A 192 1.54 -8.79 -1.77
C THR A 192 2.85 -9.34 -2.33
N ALA A 193 3.13 -10.63 -2.18
CA ALA A 193 4.29 -11.26 -2.81
C ALA A 193 4.22 -11.25 -4.35
N GLY A 194 3.03 -11.09 -4.93
CA GLY A 194 2.88 -10.85 -6.36
C GLY A 194 3.74 -9.71 -6.90
N GLN A 195 4.07 -8.71 -6.08
CA GLN A 195 4.96 -7.61 -6.47
C GLN A 195 6.38 -8.04 -6.87
N GLU A 196 6.79 -9.23 -6.47
CA GLU A 196 8.11 -9.80 -6.78
C GLU A 196 8.13 -10.56 -8.12
N LEU A 197 6.96 -10.84 -8.67
CA LEU A 197 6.78 -11.62 -9.88
C LEU A 197 6.57 -10.71 -11.10
N ARG A 198 7.00 -11.19 -12.27
CA ARG A 198 6.62 -10.60 -13.54
C ARG A 198 5.11 -10.81 -13.75
N ARG A 199 4.34 -9.72 -13.93
CA ARG A 199 2.87 -9.74 -13.98
C ARG A 199 2.19 -10.19 -12.67
N GLY A 200 2.88 -10.14 -11.55
CA GLY A 200 2.37 -10.65 -10.28
C GLY A 200 1.21 -9.84 -9.71
N ASN A 201 1.05 -8.54 -10.06
CA ASN A 201 -0.16 -7.79 -9.71
C ASN A 201 -1.41 -8.35 -10.41
N GLU A 202 -1.28 -8.81 -11.65
CA GLU A 202 -2.36 -9.45 -12.40
C GLU A 202 -2.67 -10.82 -11.80
N LEU A 203 -1.64 -11.57 -11.41
CA LEU A 203 -1.76 -12.86 -10.75
C LEU A 203 -2.47 -12.72 -9.39
N ALA A 204 -2.02 -11.78 -8.56
CA ALA A 204 -2.62 -11.53 -7.25
C ALA A 204 -4.09 -11.08 -7.37
N LEU A 205 -4.40 -10.21 -8.35
CA LEU A 205 -5.78 -9.83 -8.63
C LEU A 205 -6.62 -11.03 -9.09
N LYS A 206 -6.09 -11.88 -9.98
CA LYS A 206 -6.78 -13.11 -10.42
C LYS A 206 -7.13 -13.99 -9.23
N VAL A 207 -6.18 -14.23 -8.33
CA VAL A 207 -6.39 -15.02 -7.10
C VAL A 207 -7.51 -14.42 -6.25
N LEU A 208 -7.55 -13.09 -6.04
CA LEU A 208 -8.60 -12.43 -5.26
C LEU A 208 -9.97 -12.44 -5.97
N LEU A 209 -10.00 -12.57 -7.29
CA LEU A 209 -11.24 -12.70 -8.06
C LEU A 209 -11.82 -14.11 -8.00
N GLU A 210 -10.99 -15.13 -7.88
CA GLU A 210 -11.36 -16.55 -7.91
C GLU A 210 -11.57 -17.14 -6.50
N ALA A 211 -10.89 -16.62 -5.47
CA ALA A 211 -11.03 -17.08 -4.10
C ALA A 211 -12.38 -16.67 -3.50
N ASP A 212 -13.12 -17.62 -2.93
CA ASP A 212 -14.38 -17.36 -2.27
C ASP A 212 -14.21 -17.03 -0.77
N ARG A 213 -13.09 -17.46 -0.18
CA ARG A 213 -12.80 -17.30 1.24
C ARG A 213 -11.29 -17.30 1.53
N PRO A 214 -10.86 -16.83 2.72
CA PRO A 214 -9.45 -16.80 3.08
C PRO A 214 -8.71 -18.14 2.98
N SER A 215 -9.36 -19.27 3.33
CA SER A 215 -8.74 -20.59 3.27
C SER A 215 -8.28 -20.96 1.86
N ASP A 216 -8.97 -20.53 0.81
CA ASP A 216 -8.59 -20.85 -0.57
C ASP A 216 -7.18 -20.35 -0.88
N ILE A 217 -6.76 -19.25 -0.26
CA ILE A 217 -5.42 -18.70 -0.40
C ILE A 217 -4.44 -19.31 0.61
N LEU A 218 -4.87 -19.44 1.88
CA LEU A 218 -4.03 -19.96 2.95
C LEU A 218 -3.66 -21.44 2.77
N GLU A 219 -4.51 -22.21 2.08
CA GLU A 219 -4.38 -23.65 1.85
C GLU A 219 -3.96 -24.01 0.40
N ALA A 220 -3.56 -23.00 -0.38
CA ALA A 220 -3.02 -23.16 -1.74
C ALA A 220 -3.95 -23.93 -2.70
N TYR A 221 -5.18 -23.47 -2.87
CA TYR A 221 -6.20 -24.18 -3.67
C TYR A 221 -5.91 -24.21 -5.19
N SER A 222 -4.98 -23.38 -5.69
CA SER A 222 -4.66 -23.30 -7.12
C SER A 222 -3.16 -23.10 -7.36
N PRO A 223 -2.65 -23.46 -8.58
CA PRO A 223 -1.26 -23.21 -8.98
C PRO A 223 -0.87 -21.72 -8.86
N GLU A 224 -1.79 -20.80 -9.11
CA GLU A 224 -1.56 -19.36 -8.97
C GLU A 224 -1.30 -18.96 -7.52
N VAL A 225 -2.02 -19.56 -6.58
CA VAL A 225 -1.78 -19.34 -5.14
C VAL A 225 -0.46 -19.97 -4.72
N GLU A 226 -0.12 -21.17 -5.20
CA GLU A 226 1.17 -21.81 -4.95
C GLU A 226 2.34 -20.94 -5.42
N GLU A 227 2.23 -20.28 -6.58
CA GLU A 227 3.24 -19.36 -7.10
C GLU A 227 3.42 -18.15 -6.18
N LEU A 228 2.33 -17.56 -5.67
CA LEU A 228 2.40 -16.46 -4.69
C LEU A 228 3.01 -16.90 -3.36
N ILE A 229 2.66 -18.09 -2.87
CA ILE A 229 3.23 -18.66 -1.63
C ILE A 229 4.74 -18.91 -1.81
N ALA A 230 5.16 -19.44 -2.95
CA ALA A 230 6.58 -19.66 -3.24
C ALA A 230 7.36 -18.33 -3.25
N ALA A 231 6.82 -17.29 -3.92
CA ALA A 231 7.39 -15.95 -3.93
C ALA A 231 7.47 -15.36 -2.52
N ASN A 232 6.43 -15.54 -1.70
CA ASN A 232 6.44 -15.08 -0.30
C ASN A 232 7.52 -15.78 0.52
N LYS A 233 7.68 -17.10 0.39
CA LYS A 233 8.71 -17.86 1.11
C LYS A 233 10.12 -17.39 0.77
N GLU A 234 10.42 -17.11 -0.50
CA GLU A 234 11.74 -16.59 -0.90
C GLU A 234 11.97 -15.18 -0.33
N ARG A 235 10.97 -14.31 -0.37
CA ARG A 235 11.00 -12.99 0.25
C ARG A 235 11.23 -13.05 1.77
N GLU A 236 10.56 -13.97 2.46
CA GLU A 236 10.71 -14.17 3.92
C GLU A 236 12.10 -14.71 4.26
N LYS A 237 12.64 -15.66 3.50
CA LYS A 237 14.01 -16.16 3.71
C LYS A 237 15.03 -15.02 3.64
N GLU A 238 14.91 -14.15 2.64
CA GLU A 238 15.80 -12.99 2.50
C GLU A 238 15.63 -12.02 3.67
N LEU A 239 14.39 -11.73 4.08
CA LEU A 239 14.12 -10.86 5.23
C LEU A 239 14.74 -11.40 6.51
N ILE A 240 14.54 -12.68 6.81
CA ILE A 240 15.10 -13.36 7.99
C ILE A 240 16.62 -13.28 7.95
N TYR A 241 17.24 -13.58 6.81
CA TYR A 241 18.69 -13.49 6.66
C TYR A 241 19.24 -12.12 7.05
N TYR A 242 18.68 -11.03 6.52
CA TYR A 242 19.14 -9.68 6.84
C TYR A 242 18.80 -9.26 8.29
N VAL A 243 17.66 -9.70 8.82
CA VAL A 243 17.26 -9.41 10.21
C VAL A 243 18.19 -10.13 11.22
N GLU A 244 18.65 -11.34 10.94
CA GLU A 244 19.50 -12.10 11.86
C GLU A 244 20.98 -11.73 11.75
N ASN A 245 21.42 -11.19 10.62
CA ASN A 245 22.83 -10.89 10.38
C ASN A 245 23.15 -9.38 10.42
N TRP A 246 22.23 -8.51 10.83
CA TRP A 246 22.42 -7.07 10.75
C TRP A 246 23.65 -6.56 11.51
N GLU A 247 23.97 -7.13 12.69
CA GLU A 247 25.14 -6.69 13.50
C GLU A 247 26.47 -6.91 12.77
N LYS A 248 26.53 -7.91 11.89
CA LYS A 248 27.73 -8.24 11.11
C LYS A 248 27.82 -7.45 9.80
N LEU A 249 26.67 -7.09 9.25
CA LEU A 249 26.57 -6.54 7.89
C LEU A 249 26.33 -5.02 7.87
N ALA A 250 25.83 -4.43 8.97
CA ALA A 250 25.52 -3.02 9.04
C ALA A 250 26.62 -2.21 9.74
N ASP A 251 26.67 -0.92 9.41
CA ASP A 251 27.51 0.05 10.11
C ASP A 251 26.76 0.54 11.36
N TYR A 252 27.21 0.09 12.52
CA TYR A 252 26.62 0.43 13.82
C TYR A 252 27.46 1.41 14.62
N ASN A 253 26.98 2.64 14.75
CA ASN A 253 27.55 3.64 15.64
C ASN A 253 26.85 3.58 17.02
N ARG A 254 27.52 2.95 18.00
CA ARG A 254 26.99 2.76 19.36
C ARG A 254 26.69 4.07 20.09
N LYS A 255 27.57 5.09 19.94
CA LYS A 255 27.40 6.40 20.61
C LYS A 255 26.15 7.11 20.13
N LEU A 256 25.87 7.08 18.82
CA LEU A 256 24.71 7.70 18.21
C LEU A 256 23.45 6.80 18.25
N LYS A 257 23.58 5.56 18.71
CA LYS A 257 22.52 4.53 18.57
C LYS A 257 21.97 4.45 17.14
N LEU A 258 22.85 4.59 16.15
CA LEU A 258 22.54 4.66 14.73
C LEU A 258 23.06 3.41 14.03
N VAL A 259 22.18 2.76 13.27
CA VAL A 259 22.52 1.66 12.35
C VAL A 259 22.25 2.14 10.92
N ILE A 260 23.29 2.22 10.11
CA ILE A 260 23.18 2.43 8.67
C ILE A 260 23.38 1.07 8.00
N TYR A 261 22.34 0.57 7.39
CA TYR A 261 22.33 -0.75 6.79
C TYR A 261 22.20 -0.66 5.26
N ASP A 262 23.32 -0.81 4.59
CA ASP A 262 23.44 -0.81 3.15
C ASP A 262 23.24 -2.24 2.66
N VAL A 263 22.13 -2.51 1.95
CA VAL A 263 21.70 -3.85 1.56
C VAL A 263 21.54 -3.96 0.06
N GLU A 264 21.81 -5.15 -0.47
CA GLU A 264 21.53 -5.52 -1.86
C GLU A 264 20.39 -6.55 -1.86
N LEU A 265 19.17 -6.04 -1.91
CA LEU A 265 17.97 -6.87 -1.83
C LEU A 265 17.54 -7.35 -3.21
N LYS A 266 17.23 -8.65 -3.30
CA LYS A 266 16.57 -9.25 -4.47
C LYS A 266 15.07 -8.92 -4.48
N HIS A 267 14.46 -8.82 -3.29
CA HIS A 267 13.04 -8.59 -3.10
C HIS A 267 12.76 -7.18 -2.51
N LYS A 268 11.54 -6.69 -2.67
CA LYS A 268 11.12 -5.36 -2.22
C LYS A 268 10.87 -5.27 -0.70
N ILE A 269 11.78 -5.77 0.10
CA ILE A 269 11.65 -5.91 1.56
C ILE A 269 12.32 -4.80 2.39
N SER A 270 12.89 -3.77 1.78
CA SER A 270 13.65 -2.74 2.52
C SER A 270 12.83 -2.05 3.63
N SER A 271 11.55 -1.80 3.41
CA SER A 271 10.64 -1.24 4.41
C SER A 271 10.30 -2.25 5.51
N ALA A 272 10.03 -3.51 5.14
CA ALA A 272 9.77 -4.59 6.08
C ALA A 272 10.99 -4.87 6.97
N LEU A 273 12.19 -4.89 6.38
CA LEU A 273 13.45 -5.05 7.07
C LEU A 273 13.67 -3.94 8.12
N SER A 274 13.54 -2.68 7.72
CA SER A 274 13.70 -1.55 8.63
C SER A 274 12.70 -1.58 9.78
N THR A 275 11.46 -2.01 9.51
CA THR A 275 10.40 -2.13 10.52
C THR A 275 10.67 -3.29 11.48
N ALA A 276 11.06 -4.47 10.98
CA ALA A 276 11.37 -5.64 11.80
C ALA A 276 12.54 -5.37 12.74
N LEU A 277 13.60 -4.75 12.23
CA LEU A 277 14.79 -4.37 13.03
C LEU A 277 14.44 -3.34 14.10
N SER A 278 13.71 -2.29 13.76
CA SER A 278 13.33 -1.24 14.71
C SER A 278 12.39 -1.74 15.81
N LYS A 279 11.51 -2.70 15.53
CA LYS A 279 10.67 -3.36 16.55
C LYS A 279 11.50 -4.26 17.50
N ARG A 280 12.50 -4.98 16.97
CA ARG A 280 13.38 -5.85 17.78
C ARG A 280 14.38 -5.04 18.61
N HIS A 281 14.80 -3.87 18.11
CA HIS A 281 15.78 -2.99 18.74
C HIS A 281 15.23 -1.56 18.85
N PRO A 282 14.22 -1.32 19.70
CA PRO A 282 13.47 -0.07 19.73
C PRO A 282 14.28 1.15 20.13
N ASP A 283 15.43 0.95 20.78
CA ASP A 283 16.36 2.02 21.18
C ASP A 283 17.23 2.54 20.03
N LEU A 284 17.32 1.80 18.91
CA LEU A 284 18.19 2.13 17.80
C LEU A 284 17.43 2.87 16.70
N THR A 285 18.15 3.77 16.02
CA THR A 285 17.70 4.39 14.79
C THR A 285 18.25 3.61 13.61
N PHE A 286 17.38 3.08 12.78
CA PHE A 286 17.75 2.35 11.56
C PHE A 286 17.58 3.23 10.32
N VAL A 287 18.61 3.23 9.48
CA VAL A 287 18.60 3.77 8.12
C VAL A 287 18.96 2.64 7.17
N VAL A 288 17.94 1.99 6.61
CA VAL A 288 18.12 0.91 5.62
C VAL A 288 18.18 1.54 4.23
N MET A 289 19.27 1.27 3.52
CA MET A 289 19.55 1.78 2.18
C MET A 289 19.54 0.63 1.18
N ASN A 290 18.77 0.75 0.10
CA ASN A 290 18.73 -0.24 -0.97
C ASN A 290 18.73 0.46 -2.34
N GLN A 291 19.61 0.05 -3.23
CA GLN A 291 19.65 0.58 -4.58
C GLN A 291 18.54 -0.05 -5.43
N GLU A 292 17.48 0.73 -5.74
CA GLU A 292 16.35 0.28 -6.55
C GLU A 292 16.65 0.29 -8.06
N SER A 293 17.57 1.18 -8.49
CA SER A 293 17.99 1.33 -9.89
C SER A 293 19.35 2.00 -9.99
N PRO A 294 19.97 2.08 -11.18
CA PRO A 294 21.22 2.81 -11.37
C PRO A 294 21.18 4.29 -10.95
N SER A 295 19.98 4.89 -10.89
CA SER A 295 19.78 6.31 -10.54
C SER A 295 19.07 6.53 -9.21
N VAL A 296 18.59 5.47 -8.53
CA VAL A 296 17.75 5.59 -7.32
C VAL A 296 18.28 4.73 -6.20
N LEU A 297 18.70 5.38 -5.12
CA LEU A 297 18.96 4.78 -3.81
C LEU A 297 17.78 5.09 -2.90
N LYS A 298 17.04 4.06 -2.51
CA LYS A 298 15.92 4.14 -1.56
C LYS A 298 16.44 4.07 -0.14
N LEU A 299 15.86 4.90 0.72
CA LEU A 299 16.21 5.07 2.12
C LEU A 299 14.97 4.86 2.98
N ASN A 300 15.07 4.01 4.00
CA ASN A 300 14.01 3.80 4.97
C ASN A 300 14.54 4.11 6.37
N PHE A 301 13.91 5.05 7.05
CA PHE A 301 14.24 5.49 8.40
C PHE A 301 13.23 4.94 9.39
N ARG A 302 13.68 4.37 10.48
CA ARG A 302 12.81 3.84 11.56
C ARG A 302 13.40 4.08 12.92
N GLN A 303 12.53 4.54 13.84
CA GLN A 303 12.87 4.66 15.27
C GLN A 303 11.58 4.51 16.11
N THR A 304 11.39 3.33 16.69
CA THR A 304 10.11 2.92 17.32
C THR A 304 9.74 3.77 18.54
N LEU A 305 10.72 4.21 19.35
CA LEU A 305 10.47 5.02 20.56
C LEU A 305 10.45 6.53 20.28
N GLU A 306 10.48 6.94 19.01
CA GLU A 306 10.44 8.34 18.57
C GLU A 306 11.51 9.27 19.20
N LYS A 307 12.63 8.70 19.71
CA LYS A 307 13.76 9.45 20.22
C LYS A 307 14.44 10.30 19.15
N VAL A 308 14.39 9.81 17.91
CA VAL A 308 14.80 10.55 16.70
C VAL A 308 13.57 10.74 15.83
N ASP A 309 13.32 11.95 15.39
CA ASP A 309 12.30 12.25 14.38
C ASP A 309 12.81 11.82 13.00
N CYS A 310 12.30 10.67 12.52
CA CYS A 310 12.68 10.12 11.23
C CYS A 310 12.26 11.02 10.05
N ASN A 311 11.13 11.75 10.15
CA ASN A 311 10.71 12.66 9.11
C ASN A 311 11.70 13.83 8.95
N TRP A 312 12.09 14.44 10.09
CA TRP A 312 13.13 15.48 10.09
C TRP A 312 14.46 14.93 9.55
N LEU A 313 14.91 13.77 10.04
CA LEU A 313 16.19 13.18 9.64
C LEU A 313 16.21 12.86 8.14
N ALA A 314 15.10 12.29 7.60
CA ALA A 314 14.99 11.99 6.18
C ALA A 314 15.08 13.25 5.32
N LYS A 315 14.36 14.32 5.68
CA LYS A 315 14.39 15.59 4.95
C LYS A 315 15.79 16.24 5.03
N ALA A 316 16.27 16.49 6.24
CA ALA A 316 17.51 17.22 6.46
C ALA A 316 18.76 16.49 5.90
N SER A 317 18.76 15.14 5.90
CA SER A 317 19.87 14.36 5.36
C SER A 317 19.87 14.23 3.85
N THR A 318 18.72 14.39 3.17
CA THR A 318 18.61 14.20 1.72
C THR A 318 18.50 15.49 0.93
N GLU A 319 18.05 16.59 1.53
CA GLU A 319 17.93 17.91 0.91
C GLU A 319 19.21 18.38 0.19
N PRO A 320 20.44 18.26 0.77
CA PRO A 320 21.67 18.68 0.11
C PRO A 320 21.98 17.90 -1.18
N PHE A 321 21.31 16.79 -1.40
CA PHE A 321 21.52 15.90 -2.54
C PHE A 321 20.35 15.91 -3.53
N GLY A 322 19.44 16.88 -3.39
CA GLY A 322 18.23 16.96 -4.23
C GLY A 322 17.23 15.81 -4.00
N GLY A 323 17.29 15.19 -2.83
CA GLY A 323 16.40 14.07 -2.47
C GLY A 323 15.05 14.54 -1.90
N ASN A 324 14.05 13.68 -2.04
CA ASN A 324 12.72 13.86 -1.47
C ASN A 324 12.57 12.97 -0.23
N GLY A 325 12.68 13.54 0.96
CA GLY A 325 12.43 12.85 2.23
C GLY A 325 11.08 13.21 2.82
N GLY A 326 10.41 12.25 3.44
CA GLY A 326 9.14 12.51 4.12
C GLY A 326 8.59 11.30 4.85
N GLY A 327 7.62 11.54 5.71
CA GLY A 327 6.95 10.52 6.51
C GLY A 327 6.49 11.04 7.86
N HIS A 328 6.52 10.15 8.85
CA HIS A 328 6.12 10.43 10.23
C HIS A 328 7.32 10.34 11.17
N LYS A 329 7.15 10.81 12.40
CA LYS A 329 8.19 10.81 13.41
C LYS A 329 8.84 9.43 13.63
N PRO A 330 8.11 8.29 13.76
CA PRO A 330 8.72 6.97 13.93
C PRO A 330 9.21 6.33 12.63
N ALA A 331 8.75 6.82 11.46
CA ALA A 331 8.98 6.16 10.18
C ALA A 331 8.97 7.14 9.01
N ALA A 332 10.03 7.17 8.23
CA ALA A 332 10.12 7.98 7.03
C ALA A 332 10.81 7.25 5.88
N GLY A 333 10.61 7.73 4.68
CA GLY A 333 11.27 7.27 3.48
C GLY A 333 11.90 8.41 2.70
N ALA A 334 12.92 8.11 1.89
CA ALA A 334 13.50 9.08 0.98
C ALA A 334 14.14 8.39 -0.22
N ARG A 335 14.47 9.17 -1.23
CA ARG A 335 15.23 8.74 -2.41
C ARG A 335 16.28 9.77 -2.74
N ILE A 336 17.49 9.29 -3.07
CA ILE A 336 18.60 10.10 -3.61
C ILE A 336 19.26 9.37 -4.76
N HIS A 337 20.13 10.06 -5.49
CA HIS A 337 20.96 9.40 -6.50
C HIS A 337 22.10 8.58 -5.80
N PRO A 338 22.39 7.34 -6.23
CA PRO A 338 23.41 6.47 -5.57
C PRO A 338 24.79 7.08 -5.47
N LYS A 339 25.19 7.98 -6.38
CA LYS A 339 26.48 8.69 -6.32
C LYS A 339 26.71 9.48 -5.03
N PHE A 340 25.64 9.79 -4.28
CA PHE A 340 25.73 10.54 -3.03
C PHE A 340 25.74 9.65 -1.78
N LYS A 341 25.77 8.33 -1.94
CA LYS A 341 25.65 7.33 -0.89
C LYS A 341 26.56 7.61 0.32
N GLU A 342 27.86 7.77 0.10
CA GLU A 342 28.81 7.96 1.20
C GLU A 342 28.65 9.34 1.87
N LYS A 343 28.47 10.40 1.08
CA LYS A 343 28.19 11.75 1.63
C LYS A 343 26.89 11.78 2.45
N PHE A 344 25.89 11.02 2.03
CA PHE A 344 24.65 10.86 2.79
C PHE A 344 24.88 10.19 4.14
N LYS A 345 25.68 9.10 4.20
CA LYS A 345 26.03 8.44 5.47
C LYS A 345 26.72 9.40 6.43
N GLU A 346 27.65 10.22 5.95
CA GLU A 346 28.33 11.25 6.72
C GLU A 346 27.32 12.30 7.23
N LYS A 347 26.44 12.78 6.36
CA LYS A 347 25.43 13.79 6.73
C LYS A 347 24.47 13.30 7.82
N VAL A 348 24.02 12.05 7.76
CA VAL A 348 23.20 11.44 8.83
C VAL A 348 23.93 11.47 10.16
N ARG A 349 25.20 11.07 10.18
CA ARG A 349 26.03 11.07 11.42
C ARG A 349 26.24 12.48 11.96
N GLU A 350 26.54 13.44 11.09
CA GLU A 350 26.69 14.88 11.43
C GLU A 350 25.43 15.43 12.10
N LEU A 351 24.28 15.24 11.46
CA LEU A 351 22.99 15.74 11.97
C LEU A 351 22.64 15.18 13.34
N LEU A 352 22.89 13.89 13.58
CA LEU A 352 22.62 13.26 14.87
C LEU A 352 23.63 13.72 15.94
N LYS A 353 24.91 13.90 15.60
CA LYS A 353 25.90 14.49 16.52
C LYS A 353 25.50 15.90 16.96
N ALA A 354 25.14 16.77 16.00
CA ALA A 354 24.75 18.14 16.27
C ALA A 354 23.47 18.21 17.15
N LYS A 355 22.50 17.33 16.90
CA LYS A 355 21.22 17.31 17.63
C LYS A 355 21.37 16.82 19.07
N TYR A 356 22.28 15.89 19.34
CA TYR A 356 22.42 15.28 20.66
C TYR A 356 23.68 15.75 21.43
N SER A 357 24.39 16.75 20.90
CA SER A 357 25.60 17.33 21.52
C SER A 357 26.66 16.28 21.90
N ILE A 358 26.83 15.27 21.04
CA ILE A 358 27.78 14.15 21.26
C ILE A 358 29.06 14.33 20.44
#